data_a4d5f63ffb306a371536f7a5ebe87be2
#
_entry.id   a4d5f63ffb306a371536f7a5ebe87be2
#
_cell.length_a   1.000
_cell.length_b   1.000
_cell.length_c   1.000
_cell.angle_alpha   90.00
_cell.angle_beta   90.00
_cell.angle_gamma   90.00
#
_symmetry.space_group_name_H-M   'P 1'
#
loop_
_entity.id
_entity.type
_entity.pdbx_description
1 polymer ?
#
loop_
_entity_poly.entity_id
_entity_poly.type
_entity_poly.pdbx_seq_one_letter_code
_entity_poly.pdbx_strand_id
1 'polypeptide(L)'
;MAVANGYDVVIANSRGPETLADLVAELGPRAKAATAEDAAAAADVAVVTVPLHAIDKLPSAQLAGKIVLDTNNYYFERDGRIEALDKGETTTSELVQRALPASRVAKAFNHIYASEITSDAKPAGSADRRALATAGDDAEAVAFVTRFYDEAGFDTVNVGPLSESWRVERDRPAYVVRQNAEELTANLAIANRLP
;
A
#
# COMPACT_ATOMS: atom_id res chain seq x y z
N MET A 1 6.90 -10.44 6.58
CA MET A 1 7.75 -9.97 5.47
C MET A 1 8.71 -8.87 5.95
N ALA A 2 8.32 -7.65 6.33
CA ALA A 2 9.25 -6.57 6.70
C ALA A 2 10.26 -6.96 7.80
N VAL A 3 9.81 -7.57 8.91
CA VAL A 3 10.70 -8.07 9.97
C VAL A 3 11.71 -9.09 9.43
N ALA A 4 11.29 -9.99 8.55
CA ALA A 4 12.19 -10.97 7.93
C ALA A 4 13.26 -10.33 7.03
N ASN A 5 12.98 -9.15 6.47
CA ASN A 5 13.93 -8.35 5.68
C ASN A 5 14.74 -7.36 6.55
N GLY A 6 14.71 -7.50 7.88
CA GLY A 6 15.56 -6.75 8.80
C GLY A 6 15.02 -5.39 9.25
N TYR A 7 13.78 -5.04 8.90
CA TYR A 7 13.14 -3.81 9.36
C TYR A 7 12.67 -3.93 10.81
N ASP A 8 12.79 -2.86 11.58
CA ASP A 8 12.09 -2.69 12.85
C ASP A 8 10.68 -2.18 12.56
N VAL A 9 9.67 -2.85 13.14
CA VAL A 9 8.27 -2.59 12.81
C VAL A 9 7.50 -2.13 14.03
N VAL A 10 6.81 -0.98 13.91
CA VAL A 10 5.86 -0.51 14.93
C VAL A 10 4.46 -0.68 14.38
N ILE A 11 3.64 -1.49 15.04
CA ILE A 11 2.30 -1.84 14.59
C ILE A 11 1.27 -1.09 15.41
N ALA A 12 0.27 -0.54 14.74
CA ALA A 12 -0.87 0.12 15.37
C ALA A 12 -2.19 -0.35 14.76
N ASN A 13 -3.25 -0.28 15.54
CA ASN A 13 -4.61 -0.47 15.09
C ASN A 13 -5.58 0.45 15.86
N SER A 14 -6.85 0.45 15.47
CA SER A 14 -7.89 1.29 16.10
C SER A 14 -8.37 0.80 17.48
N ARG A 15 -7.94 -0.40 17.94
CA ARG A 15 -8.40 -1.02 19.19
C ARG A 15 -7.42 -0.84 20.35
N GLY A 16 -6.20 -0.38 20.07
CA GLY A 16 -5.14 -0.19 21.03
C GLY A 16 -4.03 -1.24 20.97
N PRO A 17 -2.80 -0.87 21.44
CA PRO A 17 -1.61 -1.69 21.30
C PRO A 17 -1.69 -3.02 22.08
N GLU A 18 -2.47 -3.08 23.15
CA GLU A 18 -2.68 -4.30 23.95
C GLU A 18 -3.30 -5.44 23.14
N THR A 19 -4.09 -5.12 22.10
CA THR A 19 -4.73 -6.12 21.21
C THR A 19 -3.75 -6.73 20.21
N LEU A 20 -2.52 -6.25 20.16
CA LEU A 20 -1.47 -6.68 19.24
C LEU A 20 -0.38 -7.52 19.93
N ALA A 21 -0.55 -7.85 21.22
CA ALA A 21 0.49 -8.53 22.00
C ALA A 21 0.90 -9.89 21.39
N ASP A 22 -0.06 -10.71 20.98
CA ASP A 22 0.21 -12.03 20.40
C ASP A 22 0.95 -11.90 19.05
N LEU A 23 0.53 -10.95 18.20
CA LEU A 23 1.19 -10.69 16.92
C LEU A 23 2.63 -10.18 17.11
N VAL A 24 2.87 -9.31 18.09
CA VAL A 24 4.22 -8.83 18.40
C VAL A 24 5.10 -9.98 18.92
N ALA A 25 4.55 -10.86 19.77
CA ALA A 25 5.27 -12.04 20.25
C ALA A 25 5.64 -13.00 19.10
N GLU A 26 4.75 -13.21 18.14
CA GLU A 26 5.00 -14.01 16.93
C GLU A 26 6.10 -13.40 16.04
N LEU A 27 6.06 -12.09 15.84
CA LEU A 27 7.01 -11.37 14.96
C LEU A 27 8.39 -11.22 15.59
N GLY A 28 8.50 -11.30 16.91
CA GLY A 28 9.77 -11.26 17.64
C GLY A 28 10.31 -9.86 17.93
N PRO A 29 11.60 -9.75 18.32
CA PRO A 29 12.16 -8.55 18.97
C PRO A 29 12.22 -7.29 18.10
N ARG A 30 12.05 -7.41 16.78
CA ARG A 30 12.01 -6.27 15.85
C ARG A 30 10.59 -5.70 15.68
N ALA A 31 9.59 -6.26 16.35
CA ALA A 31 8.23 -5.76 16.31
C ALA A 31 7.80 -5.20 17.66
N LYS A 32 7.04 -4.13 17.66
CA LYS A 32 6.39 -3.58 18.85
C LYS A 32 5.03 -2.98 18.49
N ALA A 33 4.14 -2.93 19.47
CA ALA A 33 2.85 -2.27 19.33
C ALA A 33 2.89 -0.86 19.92
N ALA A 34 2.15 0.07 19.33
CA ALA A 34 1.99 1.44 19.80
C ALA A 34 0.60 2.00 19.42
N THR A 35 0.28 3.21 19.87
CA THR A 35 -0.84 3.98 19.31
C THR A 35 -0.55 4.37 17.86
N ALA A 36 -1.57 4.79 17.10
CA ALA A 36 -1.36 5.23 15.72
C ALA A 36 -0.44 6.46 15.65
N GLU A 37 -0.57 7.38 16.59
CA GLU A 37 0.24 8.59 16.71
C GLU A 37 1.70 8.26 17.03
N ASP A 38 1.94 7.39 18.01
CA ASP A 38 3.28 6.99 18.41
C ASP A 38 3.97 6.15 17.33
N ALA A 39 3.24 5.25 16.67
CA ALA A 39 3.75 4.48 15.54
C ALA A 39 4.14 5.40 14.37
N ALA A 40 3.28 6.34 14.02
CA ALA A 40 3.54 7.32 12.99
C ALA A 40 4.72 8.23 13.34
N ALA A 41 4.84 8.67 14.60
CA ALA A 41 5.95 9.50 15.06
C ALA A 41 7.30 8.75 14.96
N ALA A 42 7.33 7.46 15.33
CA ALA A 42 8.53 6.63 15.33
C ALA A 42 8.94 6.14 13.92
N ALA A 43 8.06 6.18 12.94
CA ALA A 43 8.32 5.63 11.62
C ALA A 43 9.24 6.53 10.77
N ASP A 44 10.18 5.93 10.04
CA ASP A 44 10.84 6.56 8.90
C ASP A 44 9.96 6.47 7.63
N VAL A 45 9.28 5.34 7.49
CA VAL A 45 8.31 5.07 6.42
C VAL A 45 7.06 4.45 7.05
N ALA A 46 5.89 4.89 6.66
CA ALA A 46 4.62 4.36 7.15
C ALA A 46 3.91 3.52 6.07
N VAL A 47 3.19 2.48 6.51
CA VAL A 47 2.25 1.72 5.68
C VAL A 47 0.86 1.97 6.20
N VAL A 48 0.00 2.53 5.37
CA VAL A 48 -1.40 2.82 5.70
C VAL A 48 -2.29 1.73 5.11
N THR A 49 -2.92 0.97 6.01
CA THR A 49 -3.82 -0.14 5.71
C THR A 49 -5.09 0.01 6.55
N VAL A 50 -5.92 0.97 6.21
CA VAL A 50 -7.16 1.28 6.92
C VAL A 50 -8.36 1.28 5.97
N PRO A 51 -9.60 1.06 6.44
CA PRO A 51 -10.77 1.32 5.62
C PRO A 51 -10.77 2.77 5.10
N LEU A 52 -11.18 2.98 3.85
CA LEU A 52 -11.07 4.30 3.22
C LEU A 52 -11.87 5.38 3.95
N HIS A 53 -13.01 5.02 4.56
CA HIS A 53 -13.80 5.94 5.39
C HIS A 53 -13.08 6.42 6.68
N ALA A 54 -11.92 5.85 7.01
CA ALA A 54 -11.15 6.18 8.20
C ALA A 54 -9.89 7.02 7.93
N ILE A 55 -9.60 7.38 6.66
CA ILE A 55 -8.36 8.09 6.30
C ILE A 55 -8.24 9.47 6.97
N ASP A 56 -9.35 10.15 7.25
CA ASP A 56 -9.36 11.44 7.93
C ASP A 56 -8.89 11.38 9.40
N LYS A 57 -8.79 10.14 9.95
CA LYS A 57 -8.31 9.89 11.31
C LYS A 57 -6.81 9.58 11.36
N LEU A 58 -6.14 9.56 10.21
CA LEU A 58 -4.70 9.31 10.15
C LEU A 58 -3.93 10.44 10.86
N PRO A 59 -2.84 10.12 11.57
CA PRO A 59 -2.01 11.10 12.30
C PRO A 59 -1.17 11.94 11.34
N SER A 60 -1.82 12.83 10.60
CA SER A 60 -1.23 13.62 9.51
C SER A 60 -0.03 14.45 9.94
N ALA A 61 -0.06 15.02 11.15
CA ALA A 61 1.04 15.82 11.68
C ALA A 61 2.32 14.96 11.88
N GLN A 62 2.18 13.74 12.40
CA GLN A 62 3.30 12.83 12.65
C GLN A 62 3.83 12.21 11.36
N LEU A 63 3.02 12.13 10.31
CA LEU A 63 3.39 11.61 8.99
C LEU A 63 3.96 12.68 8.06
N ALA A 64 3.95 13.96 8.46
CA ALA A 64 4.48 15.05 7.63
C ALA A 64 5.94 14.81 7.23
N GLY A 65 6.26 14.97 5.94
CA GLY A 65 7.58 14.75 5.36
C GLY A 65 7.96 13.29 5.15
N LYS A 66 7.16 12.33 5.61
CA LYS A 66 7.46 10.91 5.52
C LYS A 66 6.93 10.27 4.24
N ILE A 67 7.58 9.19 3.81
CA ILE A 67 7.04 8.31 2.78
C ILE A 67 5.92 7.49 3.40
N VAL A 68 4.77 7.44 2.69
CA VAL A 68 3.59 6.69 3.10
C VAL A 68 3.19 5.73 1.98
N LEU A 69 3.25 4.44 2.25
CA LEU A 69 2.76 3.39 1.37
C LEU A 69 1.26 3.23 1.58
N ASP A 70 0.48 3.50 0.54
CA ASP A 70 -0.98 3.37 0.55
C ASP A 70 -1.39 2.00 0.00
N THR A 71 -1.97 1.16 0.87
CA THR A 71 -2.51 -0.15 0.46
C THR A 71 -4.03 -0.15 0.31
N ASN A 72 -4.68 1.00 0.46
CA ASN A 72 -6.12 1.09 0.55
C ASN A 72 -6.80 0.78 -0.79
N ASN A 73 -8.01 0.23 -0.68
CA ASN A 73 -8.95 0.04 -1.77
C ASN A 73 -10.32 0.58 -1.38
N TYR A 74 -11.10 0.99 -2.34
CA TYR A 74 -12.48 1.41 -2.17
C TYR A 74 -13.43 0.24 -2.29
N TYR A 75 -14.24 0.02 -1.24
CA TYR A 75 -15.34 -0.93 -1.21
C TYR A 75 -16.58 -0.19 -0.72
N PHE A 76 -17.46 0.20 -1.64
CA PHE A 76 -18.65 0.99 -1.29
C PHE A 76 -19.55 0.29 -0.25
N GLU A 77 -19.50 -1.04 -0.18
CA GLU A 77 -20.25 -1.84 0.80
C GLU A 77 -19.73 -1.61 2.24
N ARG A 78 -18.44 -1.28 2.38
CA ARG A 78 -17.76 -1.02 3.66
C ARG A 78 -17.64 0.48 3.96
N ASP A 79 -17.28 1.24 2.95
CA ASP A 79 -16.85 2.64 3.09
C ASP A 79 -17.99 3.64 2.87
N GLY A 80 -19.16 3.16 2.37
CA GLY A 80 -20.20 4.04 1.85
C GLY A 80 -19.88 4.56 0.44
N ARG A 81 -20.83 5.23 -0.19
CA ARG A 81 -20.64 5.81 -1.52
C ARG A 81 -19.80 7.09 -1.44
N ILE A 82 -18.74 7.14 -2.25
CA ILE A 82 -17.88 8.32 -2.43
C ILE A 82 -18.05 8.77 -3.88
N GLU A 83 -18.84 9.80 -4.09
CA GLU A 83 -19.30 10.25 -5.42
C GLU A 83 -18.14 10.48 -6.40
N ALA A 84 -17.05 11.11 -5.96
CA ALA A 84 -15.88 11.38 -6.80
C ALA A 84 -15.17 10.09 -7.27
N LEU A 85 -15.17 9.02 -6.45
CA LEU A 85 -14.65 7.72 -6.85
C LEU A 85 -15.62 7.00 -7.77
N ASP A 86 -16.93 7.02 -7.45
CA ASP A 86 -17.97 6.41 -8.27
C ASP A 86 -18.02 7.00 -9.69
N LYS A 87 -17.69 8.29 -9.83
CA LYS A 87 -17.60 8.99 -11.12
C LYS A 87 -16.22 8.90 -11.79
N GLY A 88 -15.23 8.27 -11.14
CA GLY A 88 -13.87 8.22 -11.67
C GLY A 88 -13.15 9.59 -11.72
N GLU A 89 -13.57 10.57 -10.91
CA GLU A 89 -12.97 11.93 -10.88
C GLU A 89 -11.66 11.96 -10.06
N THR A 90 -11.43 10.97 -9.20
CA THR A 90 -10.24 10.83 -8.37
C THR A 90 -9.90 9.36 -8.18
N THR A 91 -8.80 9.09 -7.44
CA THR A 91 -8.36 7.74 -7.04
C THR A 91 -8.34 7.60 -5.53
N THR A 92 -8.30 6.36 -5.01
CA THR A 92 -8.15 6.13 -3.57
C THR A 92 -6.85 6.76 -3.04
N SER A 93 -5.76 6.67 -3.80
CA SER A 93 -4.46 7.23 -3.38
C SER A 93 -4.44 8.75 -3.38
N GLU A 94 -5.14 9.41 -4.31
CA GLU A 94 -5.29 10.86 -4.27
C GLU A 94 -6.11 11.31 -3.06
N LEU A 95 -7.11 10.53 -2.60
CA LEU A 95 -7.83 10.82 -1.35
C LEU A 95 -6.91 10.68 -0.14
N VAL A 96 -6.07 9.63 -0.09
CA VAL A 96 -5.07 9.47 0.97
C VAL A 96 -4.06 10.63 0.96
N GLN A 97 -3.58 11.05 -0.21
CA GLN A 97 -2.67 12.20 -0.33
C GLN A 97 -3.33 13.50 0.14
N ARG A 98 -4.62 13.71 -0.11
CA ARG A 98 -5.37 14.88 0.41
C ARG A 98 -5.51 14.85 1.93
N ALA A 99 -5.72 13.67 2.51
CA ALA A 99 -5.75 13.48 3.97
C ALA A 99 -4.37 13.68 4.63
N LEU A 100 -3.30 13.44 3.87
CA LEU A 100 -1.90 13.54 4.30
C LEU A 100 -1.12 14.54 3.41
N PRO A 101 -1.48 15.83 3.39
CA PRO A 101 -0.99 16.79 2.38
C PRO A 101 0.51 17.06 2.45
N ALA A 102 1.13 16.85 3.62
CA ALA A 102 2.57 17.03 3.81
C ALA A 102 3.38 15.71 3.72
N SER A 103 2.74 14.58 3.42
CA SER A 103 3.40 13.27 3.24
C SER A 103 3.68 13.01 1.77
N ARG A 104 4.58 12.06 1.51
CA ARG A 104 4.93 11.57 0.16
C ARG A 104 4.27 10.22 -0.04
N VAL A 105 3.06 10.21 -0.63
CA VAL A 105 2.25 8.99 -0.78
C VAL A 105 2.66 8.22 -2.04
N ALA A 106 2.78 6.90 -1.92
CA ALA A 106 2.90 5.99 -3.04
C ALA A 106 1.96 4.79 -2.86
N LYS A 107 1.25 4.41 -3.92
CA LYS A 107 0.42 3.20 -3.96
C LYS A 107 1.29 1.96 -3.89
N ALA A 108 0.95 1.03 -2.99
CA ALA A 108 1.67 -0.22 -2.83
C ALA A 108 0.78 -1.34 -2.28
N PHE A 109 1.04 -2.60 -2.67
CA PHE A 109 0.41 -3.83 -2.14
C PHE A 109 -1.14 -3.88 -2.17
N ASN A 110 -1.82 -3.00 -2.87
CA ASN A 110 -3.28 -2.94 -2.86
C ASN A 110 -3.95 -4.04 -3.70
N HIS A 111 -3.22 -4.66 -4.63
CA HIS A 111 -3.74 -5.67 -5.58
C HIS A 111 -3.13 -7.06 -5.41
N ILE A 112 -2.77 -7.39 -4.18
CA ILE A 112 -2.30 -8.73 -3.75
C ILE A 112 -3.00 -9.09 -2.44
N TYR A 113 -3.37 -10.37 -2.27
CA TYR A 113 -3.87 -10.83 -0.97
C TYR A 113 -2.75 -10.88 0.06
N ALA A 114 -3.05 -10.50 1.31
CA ALA A 114 -2.06 -10.48 2.39
C ALA A 114 -1.36 -11.85 2.59
N SER A 115 -2.09 -12.95 2.41
CA SER A 115 -1.56 -14.32 2.48
C SER A 115 -0.55 -14.63 1.38
N GLU A 116 -0.65 -13.96 0.23
CA GLU A 116 0.22 -14.19 -0.93
C GLU A 116 1.52 -13.38 -0.88
N ILE A 117 1.62 -12.36 0.00
CA ILE A 117 2.83 -11.55 0.14
C ILE A 117 4.06 -12.39 0.53
N THR A 118 3.85 -13.45 1.31
CA THR A 118 4.96 -14.34 1.71
C THR A 118 5.03 -15.59 0.84
N SER A 119 3.90 -16.12 0.35
CA SER A 119 3.87 -17.36 -0.44
C SER A 119 4.32 -17.17 -1.89
N ASP A 120 4.11 -15.99 -2.48
CA ASP A 120 4.46 -15.68 -3.87
C ASP A 120 5.83 -15.02 -4.03
N ALA A 121 6.50 -14.69 -2.91
CA ALA A 121 7.82 -14.10 -2.92
C ALA A 121 8.85 -15.01 -3.60
N LYS A 122 9.63 -14.47 -4.54
CA LYS A 122 10.68 -15.19 -5.26
C LYS A 122 11.96 -14.36 -5.36
N PRO A 123 13.13 -15.02 -5.44
CA PRO A 123 14.40 -14.32 -5.66
C PRO A 123 14.38 -13.50 -6.96
N ALA A 124 15.18 -12.43 -7.00
CA ALA A 124 15.39 -11.64 -8.19
C ALA A 124 15.87 -12.52 -9.37
N GLY A 125 15.35 -12.24 -10.58
CA GLY A 125 15.67 -13.00 -11.79
C GLY A 125 14.91 -14.31 -11.96
N SER A 126 13.97 -14.67 -11.07
CA SER A 126 13.09 -15.83 -11.27
C SER A 126 12.17 -15.61 -12.46
N ALA A 127 12.03 -16.61 -13.33
CA ALA A 127 11.32 -16.50 -14.62
C ALA A 127 9.84 -16.12 -14.52
N ASP A 128 9.16 -16.49 -13.42
CA ASP A 128 7.74 -16.21 -13.16
C ASP A 128 7.56 -15.39 -11.88
N ARG A 129 8.50 -14.51 -11.56
CA ARG A 129 8.43 -13.62 -10.42
C ARG A 129 7.19 -12.74 -10.55
N ARG A 130 6.35 -12.73 -9.51
CA ARG A 130 5.15 -11.88 -9.50
C ARG A 130 5.55 -10.42 -9.51
N ALA A 131 4.85 -9.61 -10.31
CA ALA A 131 5.02 -8.17 -10.33
C ALA A 131 3.89 -7.46 -9.58
N LEU A 132 4.23 -6.36 -8.93
CA LEU A 132 3.30 -5.45 -8.28
C LEU A 132 3.44 -4.04 -8.86
N ALA A 133 2.31 -3.38 -9.01
CA ALA A 133 2.27 -2.00 -9.49
C ALA A 133 2.50 -1.00 -8.35
N THR A 134 3.11 0.12 -8.69
CA THR A 134 3.20 1.31 -7.84
C THR A 134 2.80 2.54 -8.64
N ALA A 135 2.28 3.56 -7.94
CA ALA A 135 2.01 4.89 -8.46
C ALA A 135 2.41 5.93 -7.41
N GLY A 136 2.92 7.09 -7.83
CA GLY A 136 3.29 8.15 -6.89
C GLY A 136 3.74 9.39 -7.62
N ASP A 137 3.52 10.56 -6.99
CA ASP A 137 3.94 11.85 -7.50
C ASP A 137 5.35 12.25 -7.02
N ASP A 138 5.85 11.57 -5.97
CA ASP A 138 7.17 11.75 -5.42
C ASP A 138 8.12 10.63 -5.86
N ALA A 139 9.22 11.00 -6.52
CA ALA A 139 10.17 10.04 -7.08
C ALA A 139 10.89 9.21 -6.01
N GLU A 140 11.16 9.76 -4.82
CA GLU A 140 11.81 9.03 -3.74
C GLU A 140 10.87 8.00 -3.12
N ALA A 141 9.56 8.34 -3.00
CA ALA A 141 8.56 7.41 -2.52
C ALA A 141 8.39 6.22 -3.48
N VAL A 142 8.33 6.47 -4.80
CA VAL A 142 8.27 5.42 -5.82
C VAL A 142 9.54 4.56 -5.82
N ALA A 143 10.71 5.18 -5.70
CA ALA A 143 12.00 4.45 -5.62
C ALA A 143 12.06 3.58 -4.36
N PHE A 144 11.53 4.07 -3.22
CA PHE A 144 11.43 3.27 -2.00
C PHE A 144 10.54 2.05 -2.21
N VAL A 145 9.34 2.22 -2.79
CA VAL A 145 8.44 1.09 -3.07
C VAL A 145 9.10 0.07 -3.98
N THR A 146 9.77 0.52 -5.05
CA THR A 146 10.48 -0.36 -5.99
C THR A 146 11.52 -1.23 -5.29
N ARG A 147 12.37 -0.62 -4.45
CA ARG A 147 13.36 -1.37 -3.66
C ARG A 147 12.67 -2.31 -2.66
N PHE A 148 11.65 -1.85 -1.97
CA PHE A 148 10.94 -2.64 -0.98
C PHE A 148 10.20 -3.84 -1.59
N TYR A 149 9.67 -3.70 -2.81
CA TYR A 149 9.12 -4.81 -3.57
C TYR A 149 10.19 -5.83 -3.94
N ASP A 150 11.35 -5.38 -4.43
CA ASP A 150 12.47 -6.28 -4.77
C ASP A 150 12.94 -7.08 -3.55
N GLU A 151 13.14 -6.41 -2.40
CA GLU A 151 13.47 -7.04 -1.12
C GLU A 151 12.38 -8.02 -0.64
N ALA A 152 11.11 -7.72 -0.92
CA ALA A 152 9.97 -8.57 -0.59
C ALA A 152 9.77 -9.74 -1.56
N GLY A 153 10.52 -9.81 -2.67
CA GLY A 153 10.45 -10.90 -3.64
C GLY A 153 9.55 -10.64 -4.84
N PHE A 154 9.30 -9.38 -5.20
CA PHE A 154 8.41 -8.97 -6.30
C PHE A 154 9.13 -8.06 -7.30
N ASP A 155 8.74 -8.16 -8.57
CA ASP A 155 9.07 -7.16 -9.57
C ASP A 155 8.14 -5.94 -9.45
N THR A 156 8.55 -4.81 -10.02
CA THR A 156 7.79 -3.55 -9.95
C THR A 156 7.41 -3.07 -11.34
N VAL A 157 6.15 -2.65 -11.50
CA VAL A 157 5.68 -1.85 -12.64
C VAL A 157 5.20 -0.50 -12.13
N ASN A 158 5.88 0.58 -12.50
CA ASN A 158 5.45 1.93 -12.18
C ASN A 158 4.39 2.39 -13.18
N VAL A 159 3.18 2.73 -12.71
CA VAL A 159 2.07 3.18 -13.55
C VAL A 159 2.02 4.71 -13.70
N GLY A 160 2.93 5.45 -13.06
CA GLY A 160 2.99 6.89 -13.14
C GLY A 160 2.45 7.60 -11.90
N PRO A 161 1.79 8.76 -12.04
CA PRO A 161 1.31 9.56 -10.92
C PRO A 161 0.17 8.88 -10.15
N LEU A 162 -0.14 9.40 -8.93
CA LEU A 162 -1.25 8.88 -8.10
C LEU A 162 -2.59 8.87 -8.86
N SER A 163 -2.79 9.78 -9.78
CA SER A 163 -3.98 9.84 -10.65
C SER A 163 -4.14 8.61 -11.57
N GLU A 164 -3.08 7.80 -11.78
CA GLU A 164 -3.13 6.56 -12.56
C GLU A 164 -3.28 5.32 -11.67
N SER A 165 -3.29 5.44 -10.34
CA SER A 165 -3.41 4.32 -9.40
C SER A 165 -4.72 3.53 -9.53
N TRP A 166 -5.75 4.13 -10.13
CA TRP A 166 -7.02 3.47 -10.43
C TRP A 166 -6.86 2.19 -11.29
N ARG A 167 -5.77 2.05 -12.07
CA ARG A 167 -5.53 0.88 -12.94
C ARG A 167 -5.38 -0.42 -12.17
N VAL A 168 -5.06 -0.34 -10.88
CA VAL A 168 -4.91 -1.50 -9.97
C VAL A 168 -5.93 -1.51 -8.84
N GLU A 169 -6.95 -0.68 -8.93
CA GLU A 169 -8.07 -0.71 -7.98
C GLU A 169 -9.05 -1.85 -8.29
N ARG A 170 -9.99 -2.09 -7.38
CA ARG A 170 -11.02 -3.13 -7.49
C ARG A 170 -11.70 -3.13 -8.88
N ASP A 171 -12.01 -4.32 -9.36
CA ASP A 171 -12.68 -4.57 -10.63
C ASP A 171 -11.88 -4.19 -11.90
N ARG A 172 -10.56 -3.96 -11.75
CA ARG A 172 -9.64 -3.77 -12.89
C ARG A 172 -8.96 -5.09 -13.26
N PRO A 173 -8.51 -5.24 -14.53
CA PRO A 173 -7.89 -6.48 -15.00
C PRO A 173 -6.68 -6.95 -14.19
N ALA A 174 -5.92 -6.02 -13.59
CA ALA A 174 -4.75 -6.31 -12.78
C ALA A 174 -5.05 -6.57 -11.29
N TYR A 175 -6.31 -6.37 -10.85
CA TYR A 175 -6.65 -6.44 -9.42
C TYR A 175 -6.65 -7.88 -8.89
N VAL A 176 -5.80 -8.15 -7.89
CA VAL A 176 -5.59 -9.44 -7.20
C VAL A 176 -5.35 -10.65 -8.13
N VAL A 177 -4.80 -10.41 -9.31
CA VAL A 177 -4.37 -11.44 -10.24
C VAL A 177 -2.87 -11.69 -10.06
N ARG A 178 -2.46 -12.96 -9.96
CA ARG A 178 -1.05 -13.32 -9.98
C ARG A 178 -0.53 -13.19 -11.41
N GLN A 179 0.48 -12.35 -11.63
CA GLN A 179 1.01 -12.00 -12.96
C GLN A 179 2.46 -11.55 -12.85
N ASN A 180 3.26 -11.83 -13.88
CA ASN A 180 4.60 -11.28 -14.03
C ASN A 180 4.55 -9.83 -14.57
N ALA A 181 5.71 -9.19 -14.79
CA ALA A 181 5.77 -7.79 -15.21
C ALA A 181 5.17 -7.55 -16.61
N GLU A 182 5.32 -8.48 -17.54
CA GLU A 182 4.76 -8.38 -18.90
C GLU A 182 3.22 -8.48 -18.86
N GLU A 183 2.70 -9.48 -18.17
CA GLU A 183 1.26 -9.70 -17.97
C GLU A 183 0.61 -8.53 -17.22
N LEU A 184 1.27 -8.02 -16.17
CA LEU A 184 0.82 -6.85 -15.43
C LEU A 184 0.74 -5.64 -16.35
N THR A 185 1.78 -5.37 -17.13
CA THR A 185 1.81 -4.25 -18.08
C THR A 185 0.67 -4.36 -19.10
N ALA A 186 0.42 -5.55 -19.64
CA ALA A 186 -0.69 -5.79 -20.56
C ALA A 186 -2.06 -5.52 -19.90
N ASN A 187 -2.27 -6.01 -18.67
CA ASN A 187 -3.52 -5.79 -17.93
C ASN A 187 -3.75 -4.32 -17.55
N LEU A 188 -2.67 -3.61 -17.22
CA LEU A 188 -2.72 -2.16 -16.97
C LEU A 188 -3.12 -1.38 -18.24
N ALA A 189 -2.62 -1.80 -19.42
CA ALA A 189 -2.90 -1.14 -20.69
C ALA A 189 -4.37 -1.26 -21.13
N ILE A 190 -5.03 -2.39 -20.84
CA ILE A 190 -6.44 -2.63 -21.19
C ILE A 190 -7.42 -2.16 -20.11
N ALA A 191 -6.92 -1.68 -18.97
CA ALA A 191 -7.78 -1.17 -17.91
C ALA A 191 -8.54 0.07 -18.41
N ASN A 192 -9.84 0.12 -18.15
CA ASN A 192 -10.69 1.26 -18.45
C ASN A 192 -11.11 1.93 -17.13
N ARG A 193 -11.01 3.25 -17.10
CA ARG A 193 -11.59 4.02 -16.00
C ARG A 193 -13.11 3.94 -16.13
N LEU A 194 -13.79 3.48 -15.06
CA LEU A 194 -15.25 3.45 -15.09
C LEU A 194 -15.78 4.88 -15.18
N PRO A 195 -16.84 5.08 -15.98
CA PRO A 195 -17.56 6.33 -15.97
C PRO A 195 -18.31 6.48 -14.65
#